data_715df426f538861d5456a2621164072c
#
_entry.id   715df426f538861d5456a2621164072c
#
_cell.length_a   1.000
_cell.length_b   1.000
_cell.length_c   1.000
_cell.angle_alpha   90.00
_cell.angle_beta   90.00
_cell.angle_gamma   90.00
#
_symmetry.space_group_name_H-M   'P 1'
#
loop_
_entity.id
_entity.type
_entity.pdbx_description
1 polymer ?
#
loop_
_entity_poly.entity_id
_entity_poly.type
_entity_poly.pdbx_seq_one_letter_code
_entity_poly.pdbx_strand_id
1 'polypeptide(L)'
;MDKLPRMITEEIENMTLSPYACKSTDSKCRKVYETPCDIRTDFQRDRDRIIHCNSFRRLKHKTQVFLIPKSDHYRTRLTHTLEVSQIARTIARALRLNEDLTEAIALGHDLGHTPFGHDGERTLDQLVPGHFRHYEQSKRVVEIIEKNGKGLNLTDEVIDGILCHTNATAEALEGQVVKFSDKIAYINHDIEDAIRGGVLRQEDLPKGPISVLGETKSQRITTLIKSIIANSTDLIRYDDVTKQAHDELRKFMFDYVYFAPSTNAEKGKACHIVEYLYRYFIKSPEKMPELYIGCLLYTSPSPRDRSRSR
;
A
#
# COMPACT_ATOMS: atom_id res chain seq x y z
N MET A 1 28.29 21.39 23.05
CA MET A 1 28.16 20.29 22.07
C MET A 1 27.02 20.68 21.15
N ASP A 2 27.26 20.69 19.87
CA ASP A 2 26.20 20.98 18.90
C ASP A 2 25.17 19.83 18.94
N LYS A 3 23.88 20.18 18.96
CA LYS A 3 22.82 19.17 18.94
C LYS A 3 22.92 18.31 17.69
N LEU A 4 22.68 17.00 17.83
CA LEU A 4 22.65 16.09 16.68
C LEU A 4 21.50 16.49 15.74
N PRO A 5 21.66 16.39 14.41
CA PRO A 5 20.62 16.71 13.42
C PRO A 5 19.28 15.99 13.68
N ARG A 6 19.31 14.73 14.11
CA ARG A 6 18.10 14.00 14.53
C ARG A 6 17.35 14.71 15.65
N MET A 7 18.05 15.15 16.70
CA MET A 7 17.43 15.83 17.85
C MET A 7 16.80 17.18 17.46
N ILE A 8 17.42 17.88 16.50
CA ILE A 8 16.86 19.12 15.95
C ILE A 8 15.55 18.82 15.22
N THR A 9 15.51 17.76 14.41
CA THR A 9 14.28 17.34 13.71
C THR A 9 13.17 16.97 14.70
N GLU A 10 13.48 16.20 15.73
CA GLU A 10 12.53 15.80 16.79
C GLU A 10 11.98 17.02 17.55
N GLU A 11 12.81 18.04 17.81
CA GLU A 11 12.34 19.30 18.42
C GLU A 11 11.42 20.07 17.48
N ILE A 12 11.74 20.14 16.19
CA ILE A 12 10.86 20.78 15.20
C ILE A 12 9.52 20.04 15.13
N GLU A 13 9.52 18.69 15.10
CA GLU A 13 8.28 17.90 15.16
C GLU A 13 7.45 18.26 16.40
N ASN A 14 8.08 18.31 17.57
CA ASN A 14 7.39 18.66 18.84
C ASN A 14 6.78 20.06 18.84
N MET A 15 7.40 21.02 18.18
CA MET A 15 6.92 22.40 18.10
C MET A 15 5.86 22.64 17.02
N THR A 16 5.89 21.86 15.93
CA THR A 16 5.12 22.19 14.72
C THR A 16 4.03 21.19 14.37
N LEU A 17 4.16 19.95 14.78
CA LEU A 17 3.16 18.94 14.48
C LEU A 17 1.91 19.05 15.35
N SER A 18 0.80 18.55 14.84
CA SER A 18 -0.47 18.47 15.54
C SER A 18 -0.33 17.64 16.83
N PRO A 19 -1.14 17.92 17.87
CA PRO A 19 -1.24 17.04 19.04
C PRO A 19 -1.67 15.61 18.70
N TYR A 20 -2.32 15.39 17.57
CA TYR A 20 -2.77 14.09 17.09
C TYR A 20 -1.74 13.36 16.20
N ALA A 21 -0.65 14.02 15.85
CA ALA A 21 0.41 13.44 15.03
C ALA A 21 1.26 12.46 15.84
N CYS A 22 1.67 11.38 15.20
CA CYS A 22 2.66 10.48 15.75
C CYS A 22 4.07 11.08 15.57
N LYS A 23 4.68 11.54 16.66
CA LYS A 23 6.02 12.13 16.63
C LYS A 23 7.09 11.06 16.72
N SER A 24 8.27 11.33 16.15
CA SER A 24 9.40 10.40 16.20
C SER A 24 9.84 10.09 17.63
N THR A 25 9.67 11.05 18.56
CA THR A 25 9.95 10.87 20.00
C THR A 25 8.99 9.91 20.70
N ASP A 26 7.78 9.74 20.16
CA ASP A 26 6.71 8.95 20.76
C ASP A 26 6.63 7.54 20.14
N SER A 27 7.57 7.20 19.25
CA SER A 27 7.61 5.89 18.61
C SER A 27 7.71 4.75 19.62
N LYS A 28 6.87 3.72 19.43
CA LYS A 28 6.82 2.50 20.26
C LYS A 28 8.04 1.59 20.11
N CYS A 29 9.03 2.04 19.34
CA CYS A 29 10.27 1.33 19.07
C CYS A 29 10.18 0.25 18.00
N ARG A 30 11.30 -0.43 17.83
CA ARG A 30 11.54 -1.51 16.86
C ARG A 30 11.56 -2.84 17.59
N LYS A 31 11.17 -3.92 16.91
CA LYS A 31 11.21 -5.29 17.44
C LYS A 31 12.60 -5.69 17.94
N VAL A 32 13.64 -5.26 17.24
CA VAL A 32 15.04 -5.44 17.65
C VAL A 32 15.64 -4.07 17.90
N TYR A 33 16.20 -3.88 19.11
CA TYR A 33 16.85 -2.63 19.47
C TYR A 33 18.02 -2.30 18.51
N GLU A 34 18.09 -1.06 18.11
CA GLU A 34 19.20 -0.50 17.33
C GLU A 34 19.58 0.87 17.89
N THR A 35 20.85 1.17 17.89
CA THR A 35 21.35 2.50 18.26
C THR A 35 20.70 3.57 17.37
N PRO A 36 20.13 4.64 17.96
CA PRO A 36 19.57 5.74 17.19
C PRO A 36 20.60 6.35 16.25
N CYS A 37 20.14 6.78 15.08
CA CYS A 37 20.99 7.46 14.10
C CYS A 37 21.23 8.92 14.52
N ASP A 38 22.42 9.43 14.33
CA ASP A 38 22.76 10.82 14.69
C ASP A 38 22.06 11.83 13.78
N ILE A 39 21.69 11.44 12.56
CA ILE A 39 21.21 12.34 11.52
C ILE A 39 19.69 12.21 11.33
N ARG A 40 19.16 10.96 11.28
CA ARG A 40 17.79 10.64 10.86
C ARG A 40 16.93 10.18 12.03
N THR A 41 15.67 10.62 12.05
CA THR A 41 14.64 10.06 12.92
C THR A 41 14.35 8.59 12.56
N ASP A 42 13.62 7.88 13.41
CA ASP A 42 13.31 6.47 13.15
C ASP A 42 12.41 6.28 11.93
N PHE A 43 11.44 7.17 11.70
CA PHE A 43 10.57 7.11 10.52
C PHE A 43 11.33 7.41 9.21
N GLN A 44 12.30 8.33 9.24
CA GLN A 44 13.18 8.55 8.09
C GLN A 44 14.03 7.32 7.77
N ARG A 45 14.54 6.63 8.80
CA ARG A 45 15.26 5.36 8.61
C ARG A 45 14.38 4.28 8.02
N ASP A 46 13.11 4.20 8.41
CA ASP A 46 12.17 3.22 7.90
C ASP A 46 11.84 3.46 6.43
N ARG A 47 11.56 4.70 6.06
CA ARG A 47 11.42 5.11 4.66
C ARG A 47 12.61 4.67 3.81
N ASP A 48 13.82 4.98 4.26
CA ASP A 48 15.05 4.62 3.54
C ASP A 48 15.19 3.11 3.40
N ARG A 49 14.89 2.32 4.45
CA ARG A 49 14.92 0.86 4.40
C ARG A 49 13.95 0.28 3.39
N ILE A 50 12.75 0.85 3.31
CA ILE A 50 11.72 0.44 2.34
C ILE A 50 12.19 0.74 0.92
N ILE A 51 12.64 1.96 0.63
CA ILE A 51 13.10 2.36 -0.71
C ILE A 51 14.24 1.46 -1.21
N HIS A 52 15.15 1.07 -0.31
CA HIS A 52 16.32 0.27 -0.67
C HIS A 52 16.06 -1.24 -0.65
N CYS A 53 14.89 -1.72 -0.26
CA CYS A 53 14.59 -3.14 -0.25
C CYS A 53 14.31 -3.71 -1.66
N ASN A 54 14.47 -5.03 -1.81
CA ASN A 54 14.26 -5.70 -3.10
C ASN A 54 12.79 -5.69 -3.52
N SER A 55 11.88 -5.85 -2.56
CA SER A 55 10.44 -5.89 -2.83
C SER A 55 9.93 -4.56 -3.37
N PHE A 56 10.46 -3.42 -2.91
CA PHE A 56 10.13 -2.11 -3.47
C PHE A 56 10.55 -1.99 -4.94
N ARG A 57 11.75 -2.43 -5.29
CA ARG A 57 12.22 -2.44 -6.69
C ARG A 57 11.39 -3.33 -7.59
N ARG A 58 10.81 -4.43 -7.05
CA ARG A 58 9.94 -5.34 -7.81
C ARG A 58 8.58 -4.75 -8.16
N LEU A 59 8.13 -3.70 -7.47
CA LEU A 59 6.88 -3.02 -7.79
C LEU A 59 6.84 -2.48 -9.22
N LYS A 60 7.99 -2.16 -9.82
CA LYS A 60 8.10 -1.73 -11.22
C LYS A 60 7.64 -2.77 -12.24
N HIS A 61 7.67 -4.07 -11.87
CA HIS A 61 7.30 -5.19 -12.74
C HIS A 61 5.93 -5.79 -12.40
N LYS A 62 5.21 -5.19 -11.45
CA LYS A 62 3.84 -5.61 -11.11
C LYS A 62 2.85 -4.68 -11.78
N THR A 63 1.90 -5.25 -12.51
CA THR A 63 0.81 -4.50 -13.14
C THR A 63 -0.18 -4.01 -12.09
N GLN A 64 -0.91 -2.93 -12.40
CA GLN A 64 -2.02 -2.46 -11.58
C GLN A 64 -3.30 -3.21 -11.98
N VAL A 65 -4.23 -2.60 -12.68
CA VAL A 65 -5.51 -3.19 -13.07
C VAL A 65 -5.46 -3.84 -14.45
N PHE A 66 -4.75 -3.23 -15.41
CA PHE A 66 -4.68 -3.70 -16.78
C PHE A 66 -3.45 -4.59 -16.99
N LEU A 67 -3.68 -5.85 -17.43
CA LEU A 67 -2.65 -6.90 -17.50
C LEU A 67 -1.72 -6.75 -18.71
N ILE A 68 -2.22 -6.23 -19.82
CA ILE A 68 -1.45 -6.08 -21.06
C ILE A 68 -1.50 -4.62 -21.53
N PRO A 69 -0.56 -3.80 -21.07
CA PRO A 69 -0.45 -2.45 -21.57
C PRO A 69 0.01 -2.43 -23.03
N LYS A 70 -0.73 -1.74 -23.89
CA LYS A 70 -0.35 -1.51 -25.30
C LYS A 70 0.72 -0.42 -25.48
N SER A 71 1.15 0.24 -24.40
CA SER A 71 2.13 1.31 -24.42
C SER A 71 2.86 1.44 -23.07
N ASP A 72 3.99 2.15 -23.05
CA ASP A 72 4.81 2.41 -21.87
C ASP A 72 4.15 3.40 -20.85
N HIS A 73 2.97 3.92 -21.17
CA HIS A 73 2.27 4.91 -20.36
C HIS A 73 1.32 4.33 -19.32
N TYR A 74 1.21 3.00 -19.21
CA TYR A 74 0.40 2.38 -18.17
C TYR A 74 1.11 2.36 -16.81
N ARG A 75 0.31 2.46 -15.75
CA ARG A 75 0.83 2.48 -14.38
C ARG A 75 1.31 1.11 -13.94
N THR A 76 2.48 1.12 -13.34
CA THR A 76 2.99 0.00 -12.54
C THR A 76 2.62 0.23 -11.07
N ARG A 77 2.76 -0.81 -10.23
CA ARG A 77 2.57 -0.63 -8.79
C ARG A 77 3.57 0.36 -8.18
N LEU A 78 4.76 0.47 -8.73
CA LEU A 78 5.73 1.46 -8.27
C LEU A 78 5.22 2.89 -8.49
N THR A 79 4.71 3.20 -9.68
CA THR A 79 4.18 4.55 -9.97
C THR A 79 2.93 4.84 -9.14
N HIS A 80 2.03 3.86 -8.96
CA HIS A 80 0.90 3.97 -8.04
C HIS A 80 1.36 4.28 -6.61
N THR A 81 2.32 3.53 -6.08
CA THR A 81 2.86 3.75 -4.72
C THR A 81 3.41 5.17 -4.53
N LEU A 82 4.10 5.72 -5.55
CA LEU A 82 4.59 7.10 -5.52
C LEU A 82 3.45 8.13 -5.57
N GLU A 83 2.40 7.87 -6.35
CA GLU A 83 1.21 8.74 -6.42
C GLU A 83 0.43 8.71 -5.09
N VAL A 84 0.29 7.54 -4.44
CA VAL A 84 -0.27 7.42 -3.09
C VAL A 84 0.55 8.23 -2.09
N SER A 85 1.87 8.09 -2.11
CA SER A 85 2.78 8.83 -1.23
C SER A 85 2.64 10.35 -1.43
N GLN A 86 2.55 10.82 -2.67
CA GLN A 86 2.37 12.24 -2.97
C GLN A 86 1.05 12.79 -2.39
N ILE A 87 -0.07 12.07 -2.57
CA ILE A 87 -1.38 12.47 -2.05
C ILE A 87 -1.36 12.45 -0.52
N ALA A 88 -0.85 11.37 0.09
CA ALA A 88 -0.79 11.18 1.52
C ALA A 88 0.03 12.28 2.21
N ARG A 89 1.21 12.61 1.68
CA ARG A 89 2.05 13.67 2.21
C ARG A 89 1.40 15.05 2.08
N THR A 90 0.64 15.30 1.01
CA THR A 90 -0.11 16.55 0.86
C THR A 90 -1.14 16.71 1.98
N ILE A 91 -1.88 15.64 2.29
CA ILE A 91 -2.85 15.64 3.39
C ILE A 91 -2.15 15.76 4.75
N ALA A 92 -1.12 14.93 4.97
CA ALA A 92 -0.36 14.94 6.24
C ALA A 92 0.21 16.33 6.55
N ARG A 93 0.83 16.98 5.56
CA ARG A 93 1.36 18.35 5.71
C ARG A 93 0.27 19.36 6.08
N ALA A 94 -0.88 19.30 5.41
CA ALA A 94 -2.00 20.21 5.68
C ALA A 94 -2.59 20.02 7.08
N LEU A 95 -2.65 18.79 7.57
CA LEU A 95 -3.11 18.42 8.92
C LEU A 95 -2.01 18.52 9.99
N ARG A 96 -0.78 18.89 9.61
CA ARG A 96 0.40 18.90 10.48
C ARG A 96 0.68 17.54 11.12
N LEU A 97 0.49 16.47 10.39
CA LEU A 97 0.89 15.11 10.76
C LEU A 97 2.34 14.85 10.35
N ASN A 98 2.90 13.73 10.80
CA ASN A 98 4.28 13.34 10.49
C ASN A 98 4.41 12.87 9.05
N GLU A 99 5.02 13.70 8.18
CA GLU A 99 5.20 13.36 6.76
C GLU A 99 6.16 12.18 6.55
N ASP A 100 7.20 12.03 7.37
CA ASP A 100 8.17 10.93 7.23
C ASP A 100 7.51 9.58 7.56
N LEU A 101 6.68 9.52 8.61
CA LEU A 101 5.88 8.32 8.92
C LEU A 101 4.88 8.03 7.81
N THR A 102 4.15 9.04 7.36
CA THR A 102 3.17 8.93 6.26
C THR A 102 3.84 8.38 4.99
N GLU A 103 5.00 8.90 4.61
CA GLU A 103 5.75 8.45 3.45
C GLU A 103 6.23 7.00 3.60
N ALA A 104 6.78 6.63 4.76
CA ALA A 104 7.23 5.27 5.02
C ALA A 104 6.09 4.25 4.88
N ILE A 105 4.92 4.54 5.46
CA ILE A 105 3.73 3.69 5.33
C ILE A 105 3.29 3.61 3.87
N ALA A 106 3.18 4.74 3.18
CA ALA A 106 2.74 4.80 1.79
C ALA A 106 3.67 4.03 0.84
N LEU A 107 4.98 4.10 1.04
CA LEU A 107 5.94 3.34 0.24
C LEU A 107 5.93 1.84 0.55
N GLY A 108 5.52 1.47 1.76
CA GLY A 108 5.51 0.09 2.24
C GLY A 108 4.20 -0.67 2.00
N HIS A 109 3.07 0.00 1.77
CA HIS A 109 1.74 -0.62 1.85
C HIS A 109 1.56 -1.80 0.88
N ASP A 110 2.09 -1.71 -0.34
CA ASP A 110 1.86 -2.66 -1.44
C ASP A 110 3.03 -3.64 -1.70
N LEU A 111 4.03 -3.71 -0.83
CA LEU A 111 5.22 -4.55 -1.03
C LEU A 111 4.89 -6.04 -1.21
N GLY A 112 3.88 -6.53 -0.51
CA GLY A 112 3.41 -7.91 -0.54
C GLY A 112 2.40 -8.22 -1.64
N HIS A 113 2.05 -7.27 -2.50
CA HIS A 113 1.06 -7.50 -3.54
C HIS A 113 1.52 -8.54 -4.56
N THR A 114 0.58 -9.35 -5.05
CA THR A 114 0.84 -10.43 -6.01
C THR A 114 1.10 -9.90 -7.42
N PRO A 115 1.74 -10.69 -8.31
CA PRO A 115 1.61 -10.49 -9.75
C PRO A 115 0.13 -10.49 -10.15
N PHE A 116 -0.22 -9.70 -11.15
CA PHE A 116 -1.59 -9.57 -11.68
C PHE A 116 -2.61 -8.99 -10.68
N GLY A 117 -2.15 -8.20 -9.73
CA GLY A 117 -3.01 -7.42 -8.84
C GLY A 117 -4.00 -8.28 -8.03
N HIS A 118 -5.23 -7.82 -7.91
CA HIS A 118 -6.27 -8.51 -7.14
C HIS A 118 -6.69 -9.87 -7.72
N ASP A 119 -6.50 -10.11 -9.02
CA ASP A 119 -6.80 -11.43 -9.61
C ASP A 119 -5.80 -12.48 -9.13
N GLY A 120 -4.51 -12.13 -9.05
CA GLY A 120 -3.48 -12.97 -8.45
C GLY A 120 -3.72 -13.20 -6.96
N GLU A 121 -4.10 -12.16 -6.22
CA GLU A 121 -4.44 -12.25 -4.79
C GLU A 121 -5.61 -13.21 -4.56
N ARG A 122 -6.70 -13.04 -5.28
CA ARG A 122 -7.89 -13.90 -5.19
C ARG A 122 -7.58 -15.36 -5.52
N THR A 123 -6.71 -15.60 -6.51
CA THR A 123 -6.26 -16.93 -6.87
C THR A 123 -5.45 -17.56 -5.74
N LEU A 124 -4.49 -16.82 -5.16
CA LEU A 124 -3.70 -17.32 -4.03
C LEU A 124 -4.55 -17.51 -2.77
N ASP A 125 -5.53 -16.64 -2.52
CA ASP A 125 -6.46 -16.76 -1.40
C ASP A 125 -7.24 -18.08 -1.41
N GLN A 126 -7.58 -18.60 -2.60
CA GLN A 126 -8.24 -19.89 -2.76
C GLN A 126 -7.29 -21.09 -2.62
N LEU A 127 -5.99 -20.90 -2.85
CA LEU A 127 -5.01 -21.98 -2.91
C LEU A 127 -4.21 -22.14 -1.62
N VAL A 128 -3.95 -21.04 -0.93
CA VAL A 128 -3.08 -21.01 0.27
C VAL A 128 -3.90 -21.39 1.50
N PRO A 129 -3.48 -22.43 2.26
CA PRO A 129 -4.08 -22.70 3.56
C PRO A 129 -3.97 -21.51 4.50
N GLY A 130 -5.09 -21.08 5.07
CA GLY A 130 -5.13 -19.93 6.00
C GLY A 130 -5.35 -18.58 5.32
N HIS A 131 -5.72 -18.60 4.04
CA HIS A 131 -5.97 -17.42 3.21
C HIS A 131 -4.71 -16.63 2.83
N PHE A 132 -4.84 -15.78 1.84
CA PHE A 132 -3.79 -14.86 1.39
C PHE A 132 -4.35 -13.44 1.28
N ARG A 133 -3.70 -12.50 1.95
CA ARG A 133 -4.01 -11.07 1.90
C ARG A 133 -2.74 -10.28 1.62
N HIS A 134 -2.77 -9.38 0.64
CA HIS A 134 -1.58 -8.61 0.25
C HIS A 134 -1.02 -7.76 1.40
N TYR A 135 -1.86 -7.18 2.26
CA TYR A 135 -1.44 -6.38 3.41
C TYR A 135 -0.73 -7.23 4.48
N GLU A 136 -1.20 -8.44 4.74
CA GLU A 136 -0.51 -9.40 5.63
C GLU A 136 0.81 -9.86 5.02
N GLN A 137 0.81 -10.09 3.71
CA GLN A 137 2.04 -10.41 2.98
C GLN A 137 3.01 -9.21 2.95
N SER A 138 2.53 -7.96 2.88
CA SER A 138 3.38 -6.76 3.01
C SER A 138 4.06 -6.72 4.36
N LYS A 139 3.33 -6.96 5.44
CA LYS A 139 3.90 -7.12 6.78
C LYS A 139 4.94 -8.25 6.82
N ARG A 140 4.62 -9.42 6.29
CA ARG A 140 5.55 -10.56 6.25
C ARG A 140 6.81 -10.27 5.45
N VAL A 141 6.70 -9.52 4.36
CA VAL A 141 7.85 -9.07 3.55
C VAL A 141 8.79 -8.23 4.39
N VAL A 142 8.29 -7.22 5.09
CA VAL A 142 9.12 -6.28 5.85
C VAL A 142 9.64 -6.87 7.17
N GLU A 143 8.90 -7.79 7.80
CA GLU A 143 9.33 -8.40 9.07
C GLU A 143 10.22 -9.62 8.90
N ILE A 144 10.04 -10.39 7.80
CA ILE A 144 10.66 -11.72 7.70
C ILE A 144 11.46 -11.89 6.41
N ILE A 145 10.89 -11.57 5.22
CA ILE A 145 11.46 -12.02 3.94
C ILE A 145 12.68 -11.20 3.53
N GLU A 146 12.62 -9.88 3.69
CA GLU A 146 13.73 -9.00 3.28
C GLU A 146 15.01 -9.27 4.07
N LYS A 147 16.13 -8.84 3.52
CA LYS A 147 17.48 -9.03 4.10
C LYS A 147 17.78 -10.49 4.45
N ASN A 148 17.44 -11.41 3.55
CA ASN A 148 17.73 -12.85 3.71
C ASN A 148 17.14 -13.45 5.00
N GLY A 149 15.90 -13.17 5.28
CA GLY A 149 15.18 -13.72 6.44
C GLY A 149 15.27 -12.89 7.74
N LYS A 150 15.95 -11.74 7.71
CA LYS A 150 16.12 -10.87 8.90
C LYS A 150 15.05 -9.78 9.02
N GLY A 151 14.34 -9.50 7.92
CA GLY A 151 13.40 -8.39 7.83
C GLY A 151 14.07 -7.01 7.83
N LEU A 152 13.26 -5.97 7.74
CA LEU A 152 13.73 -4.57 7.71
C LEU A 152 13.85 -3.95 9.11
N ASN A 153 13.27 -4.57 10.13
CA ASN A 153 13.20 -4.04 11.50
C ASN A 153 12.61 -2.62 11.53
N LEU A 154 11.41 -2.46 10.97
CA LEU A 154 10.66 -1.21 10.96
C LEU A 154 10.02 -0.93 12.33
N THR A 155 9.62 0.30 12.58
CA THR A 155 8.83 0.70 13.75
C THR A 155 7.42 0.11 13.69
N ASP A 156 6.81 -0.08 14.86
CA ASP A 156 5.48 -0.66 14.98
C ASP A 156 4.43 0.19 14.28
N GLU A 157 4.57 1.53 14.28
CA GLU A 157 3.67 2.47 13.61
C GLU A 157 3.67 2.27 12.10
N VAL A 158 4.84 2.05 11.49
CA VAL A 158 4.95 1.77 10.05
C VAL A 158 4.32 0.42 9.73
N ILE A 159 4.55 -0.60 10.56
CA ILE A 159 3.98 -1.94 10.37
C ILE A 159 2.45 -1.92 10.52
N ASP A 160 1.92 -1.21 11.52
CA ASP A 160 0.49 -1.03 11.73
C ASP A 160 -0.16 -0.33 10.54
N GLY A 161 0.42 0.78 10.07
CA GLY A 161 -0.05 1.50 8.90
C GLY A 161 -0.07 0.64 7.63
N ILE A 162 0.97 -0.16 7.39
CA ILE A 162 1.04 -1.12 6.29
C ILE A 162 -0.07 -2.18 6.41
N LEU A 163 -0.28 -2.73 7.59
CA LEU A 163 -1.27 -3.78 7.83
C LEU A 163 -2.71 -3.26 7.69
N CYS A 164 -2.97 -2.04 8.15
CA CYS A 164 -4.32 -1.48 8.27
C CYS A 164 -4.80 -0.69 7.05
N HIS A 165 -3.99 -0.52 5.99
CA HIS A 165 -4.34 0.36 4.87
C HIS A 165 -5.59 -0.07 4.08
N THR A 166 -6.00 -1.34 4.14
CA THR A 166 -7.17 -1.85 3.39
C THR A 166 -8.45 -1.81 4.22
N ASN A 167 -8.59 -2.68 5.20
CA ASN A 167 -9.86 -2.94 5.90
C ASN A 167 -9.88 -2.44 7.35
N ALA A 168 -8.75 -2.50 8.05
CA ALA A 168 -8.65 -2.04 9.43
C ALA A 168 -8.44 -0.52 9.53
N THR A 169 -8.45 0.01 10.74
CA THR A 169 -8.12 1.42 11.02
C THR A 169 -6.80 1.44 11.76
N ALA A 170 -5.80 2.11 11.21
CA ALA A 170 -4.50 2.28 11.85
C ALA A 170 -4.64 3.15 13.10
N GLU A 171 -3.79 2.87 14.09
CA GLU A 171 -3.76 3.63 15.34
C GLU A 171 -3.30 5.07 15.08
N ALA A 172 -2.22 5.26 14.31
CA ALA A 172 -1.75 6.58 13.91
C ALA A 172 -2.58 7.17 12.77
N LEU A 173 -2.87 8.47 12.85
CA LEU A 173 -3.59 9.20 11.79
C LEU A 173 -2.86 9.16 10.45
N GLU A 174 -1.54 9.10 10.47
CA GLU A 174 -0.69 8.95 9.29
C GLU A 174 -1.04 7.68 8.50
N GLY A 175 -1.26 6.56 9.19
CA GLY A 175 -1.71 5.31 8.57
C GLY A 175 -3.13 5.42 8.00
N GLN A 176 -4.02 6.12 8.70
CA GLN A 176 -5.36 6.42 8.20
C GLN A 176 -5.32 7.29 6.94
N VAL A 177 -4.46 8.32 6.91
CA VAL A 177 -4.24 9.16 5.71
C VAL A 177 -3.80 8.31 4.53
N VAL A 178 -2.89 7.37 4.72
CA VAL A 178 -2.44 6.48 3.63
C VAL A 178 -3.60 5.64 3.10
N LYS A 179 -4.44 5.08 3.97
CA LYS A 179 -5.64 4.32 3.56
C LYS A 179 -6.62 5.13 2.69
N PHE A 180 -6.82 6.40 3.01
CA PHE A 180 -7.65 7.28 2.20
C PHE A 180 -6.96 7.66 0.89
N SER A 181 -5.66 7.93 0.95
CA SER A 181 -4.87 8.31 -0.21
C SER A 181 -4.75 7.21 -1.26
N ASP A 182 -4.62 5.94 -0.82
CA ASP A 182 -4.67 4.79 -1.71
C ASP A 182 -6.00 4.73 -2.47
N LYS A 183 -7.14 4.88 -1.77
CA LYS A 183 -8.47 4.90 -2.40
C LYS A 183 -8.65 6.06 -3.38
N ILE A 184 -8.17 7.26 -3.03
CA ILE A 184 -8.18 8.42 -3.93
C ILE A 184 -7.34 8.13 -5.17
N ALA A 185 -6.14 7.58 -4.98
CA ALA A 185 -5.22 7.29 -6.06
C ALA A 185 -5.80 6.26 -7.02
N TYR A 186 -6.12 5.04 -6.56
CA TYR A 186 -6.48 3.96 -7.47
C TYR A 186 -7.74 4.28 -8.28
N ILE A 187 -8.81 4.83 -7.68
CA ILE A 187 -10.04 5.16 -8.40
C ILE A 187 -9.77 6.16 -9.53
N ASN A 188 -9.07 7.25 -9.22
CA ASN A 188 -8.83 8.31 -10.18
C ASN A 188 -7.84 7.92 -11.28
N HIS A 189 -6.89 7.05 -10.96
CA HIS A 189 -5.92 6.53 -11.91
C HIS A 189 -6.53 5.47 -12.82
N ASP A 190 -7.34 4.59 -12.26
CA ASP A 190 -7.99 3.51 -13.02
C ASP A 190 -9.04 4.06 -13.99
N ILE A 191 -9.74 5.16 -13.65
CA ILE A 191 -10.60 5.89 -14.61
C ILE A 191 -9.77 6.35 -15.82
N GLU A 192 -8.63 6.99 -15.59
CA GLU A 192 -7.76 7.48 -16.68
C GLU A 192 -7.23 6.33 -17.54
N ASP A 193 -6.80 5.24 -16.91
CA ASP A 193 -6.29 4.08 -17.61
C ASP A 193 -7.39 3.32 -18.35
N ALA A 194 -8.63 3.25 -17.81
CA ALA A 194 -9.79 2.67 -18.47
C ALA A 194 -10.21 3.48 -19.72
N ILE A 195 -10.18 4.81 -19.65
CA ILE A 195 -10.45 5.68 -20.80
C ILE A 195 -9.36 5.50 -21.85
N ARG A 196 -8.08 5.52 -21.47
CA ARG A 196 -6.96 5.29 -22.38
C ARG A 196 -7.02 3.91 -23.04
N GLY A 197 -7.45 2.90 -22.30
CA GLY A 197 -7.62 1.52 -22.81
C GLY A 197 -8.87 1.31 -23.65
N GLY A 198 -9.74 2.33 -23.79
CA GLY A 198 -11.00 2.22 -24.54
C GLY A 198 -12.07 1.35 -23.86
N VAL A 199 -11.90 1.05 -22.58
CA VAL A 199 -12.87 0.29 -21.76
C VAL A 199 -13.99 1.21 -21.29
N LEU A 200 -13.68 2.49 -21.09
CA LEU A 200 -14.59 3.51 -20.58
C LEU A 200 -14.44 4.79 -21.44
N ARG A 201 -15.51 5.58 -21.57
CA ARG A 201 -15.46 6.94 -22.12
C ARG A 201 -15.76 7.94 -21.03
N GLN A 202 -15.32 9.18 -21.19
CA GLN A 202 -15.57 10.25 -20.20
C GLN A 202 -17.07 10.45 -19.92
N GLU A 203 -17.91 10.32 -20.96
CA GLU A 203 -19.35 10.48 -20.88
C GLU A 203 -20.07 9.35 -20.13
N ASP A 204 -19.42 8.20 -19.97
CA ASP A 204 -19.98 7.04 -19.26
C ASP A 204 -19.89 7.20 -17.73
N LEU A 205 -19.08 8.17 -17.24
CA LEU A 205 -18.96 8.44 -15.82
C LEU A 205 -20.28 8.92 -15.19
N PRO A 206 -20.62 8.48 -13.97
CA PRO A 206 -21.89 8.82 -13.33
C PRO A 206 -21.96 10.33 -13.02
N LYS A 207 -22.99 11.00 -13.56
CA LYS A 207 -23.15 12.46 -13.47
C LYS A 207 -23.25 12.97 -12.04
N GLY A 208 -23.92 12.23 -11.14
CA GLY A 208 -24.08 12.61 -9.72
C GLY A 208 -22.70 12.76 -9.02
N PRO A 209 -21.92 11.69 -8.90
CA PRO A 209 -20.57 11.79 -8.34
C PRO A 209 -19.67 12.81 -9.02
N ILE A 210 -19.72 12.90 -10.35
CA ILE A 210 -18.85 13.83 -11.10
C ILE A 210 -19.23 15.30 -10.83
N SER A 211 -20.51 15.62 -10.66
CA SER A 211 -20.93 17.00 -10.31
C SER A 211 -20.42 17.45 -8.93
N VAL A 212 -20.23 16.52 -8.00
CA VAL A 212 -19.70 16.80 -6.65
C VAL A 212 -18.18 16.81 -6.65
N LEU A 213 -17.56 15.77 -7.24
CA LEU A 213 -16.10 15.57 -7.15
C LEU A 213 -15.32 16.39 -8.19
N GLY A 214 -15.90 16.66 -9.35
CA GLY A 214 -15.30 17.36 -10.48
C GLY A 214 -15.11 16.49 -11.71
N GLU A 215 -15.04 17.12 -12.86
CA GLU A 215 -14.96 16.46 -14.18
C GLU A 215 -13.58 15.87 -14.45
N THR A 216 -12.54 16.62 -14.11
CA THR A 216 -11.16 16.21 -14.35
C THR A 216 -10.56 15.42 -13.17
N LYS A 217 -9.57 14.58 -13.44
CA LYS A 217 -8.79 13.88 -12.40
C LYS A 217 -8.27 14.84 -11.34
N SER A 218 -7.72 15.97 -11.75
CA SER A 218 -7.16 16.97 -10.83
C SER A 218 -8.23 17.58 -9.92
N GLN A 219 -9.41 17.89 -10.47
CA GLN A 219 -10.51 18.40 -9.67
C GLN A 219 -10.98 17.35 -8.65
N ARG A 220 -11.21 16.10 -9.06
CA ARG A 220 -11.66 15.03 -8.17
C ARG A 220 -10.68 14.80 -7.01
N ILE A 221 -9.39 14.69 -7.31
CA ILE A 221 -8.36 14.52 -6.28
C ILE A 221 -8.34 15.72 -5.33
N THR A 222 -8.40 16.94 -5.87
CA THR A 222 -8.40 18.17 -5.07
C THR A 222 -9.62 18.27 -4.16
N THR A 223 -10.82 17.92 -4.66
CA THR A 223 -12.07 17.93 -3.87
C THR A 223 -11.97 16.93 -2.71
N LEU A 224 -11.50 15.71 -2.98
CA LEU A 224 -11.33 14.67 -1.97
C LEU A 224 -10.31 15.08 -0.89
N ILE A 225 -9.16 15.62 -1.29
CA ILE A 225 -8.14 16.13 -0.35
C ILE A 225 -8.71 17.27 0.51
N LYS A 226 -9.38 18.24 -0.09
CA LYS A 226 -10.00 19.37 0.64
C LYS A 226 -11.03 18.90 1.66
N SER A 227 -11.88 17.92 1.28
CA SER A 227 -12.86 17.36 2.20
C SER A 227 -12.19 16.71 3.41
N ILE A 228 -11.14 15.90 3.21
CA ILE A 228 -10.37 15.30 4.31
C ILE A 228 -9.79 16.39 5.22
N ILE A 229 -9.12 17.39 4.66
CA ILE A 229 -8.46 18.44 5.44
C ILE A 229 -9.46 19.22 6.29
N ALA A 230 -10.64 19.51 5.73
CA ALA A 230 -11.66 20.32 6.43
C ALA A 230 -12.41 19.55 7.52
N ASN A 231 -12.47 18.21 7.44
CA ASN A 231 -13.33 17.40 8.32
C ASN A 231 -12.57 16.46 9.27
N SER A 232 -11.23 16.41 9.19
CA SER A 232 -10.40 15.53 10.03
C SER A 232 -9.83 16.27 11.22
N THR A 233 -9.88 15.62 12.39
CA THR A 233 -9.26 16.09 13.64
C THR A 233 -8.53 14.93 14.32
N ASP A 234 -9.22 14.13 15.10
CA ASP A 234 -8.79 12.91 15.80
C ASP A 234 -9.06 11.63 14.99
N LEU A 235 -9.71 11.76 13.85
CA LEU A 235 -10.01 10.70 12.89
C LEU A 235 -9.99 11.28 11.48
N ILE A 236 -9.46 10.53 10.52
CA ILE A 236 -9.46 10.92 9.10
C ILE A 236 -10.82 10.58 8.48
N ARG A 237 -11.47 11.58 7.87
CA ARG A 237 -12.82 11.41 7.26
C ARG A 237 -13.10 12.44 6.18
N TYR A 238 -14.03 12.08 5.29
CA TYR A 238 -14.71 13.01 4.39
C TYR A 238 -15.91 13.66 5.09
N ASP A 239 -16.45 14.74 4.51
CA ASP A 239 -17.86 15.11 4.71
C ASP A 239 -18.78 14.07 4.05
N ASP A 240 -20.06 14.06 4.46
CA ASP A 240 -21.02 13.04 4.02
C ASP A 240 -21.29 13.09 2.51
N VAL A 241 -21.36 14.30 1.93
CA VAL A 241 -21.65 14.48 0.49
C VAL A 241 -20.49 13.97 -0.36
N THR A 242 -19.27 14.36 -0.01
CA THR A 242 -18.05 13.90 -0.69
C THR A 242 -17.86 12.39 -0.52
N LYS A 243 -18.13 11.87 0.69
CA LYS A 243 -18.07 10.42 0.96
C LYS A 243 -19.04 9.64 0.08
N GLN A 244 -20.31 10.07 0.02
CA GLN A 244 -21.33 9.42 -0.80
C GLN A 244 -20.90 9.42 -2.28
N ALA A 245 -20.52 10.57 -2.82
CA ALA A 245 -20.07 10.69 -4.20
C ALA A 245 -18.86 9.80 -4.52
N HIS A 246 -17.89 9.71 -3.60
CA HIS A 246 -16.74 8.84 -3.76
C HIS A 246 -17.12 7.35 -3.72
N ASP A 247 -18.02 6.95 -2.80
CA ASP A 247 -18.48 5.57 -2.68
C ASP A 247 -19.29 5.14 -3.90
N GLU A 248 -20.14 6.03 -4.45
CA GLU A 248 -20.88 5.78 -5.70
C GLU A 248 -19.94 5.66 -6.91
N LEU A 249 -18.94 6.54 -7.04
CA LEU A 249 -17.93 6.45 -8.10
C LEU A 249 -17.11 5.16 -8.00
N ARG A 250 -16.75 4.77 -6.79
CA ARG A 250 -16.06 3.50 -6.52
C ARG A 250 -16.92 2.31 -6.95
N LYS A 251 -18.19 2.29 -6.57
CA LYS A 251 -19.15 1.24 -6.97
C LYS A 251 -19.24 1.14 -8.49
N PHE A 252 -19.38 2.27 -9.18
CA PHE A 252 -19.39 2.32 -10.65
C PHE A 252 -18.14 1.67 -11.25
N MET A 253 -16.95 1.97 -10.72
CA MET A 253 -15.71 1.36 -11.20
C MET A 253 -15.68 -0.15 -10.99
N PHE A 254 -16.21 -0.65 -9.88
CA PHE A 254 -16.34 -2.09 -9.65
C PHE A 254 -17.26 -2.75 -10.66
N ASP A 255 -18.44 -2.18 -10.90
CA ASP A 255 -19.47 -2.77 -11.74
C ASP A 255 -19.10 -2.74 -13.24
N TYR A 256 -18.48 -1.66 -13.71
CA TYR A 256 -18.27 -1.42 -15.14
C TYR A 256 -16.83 -1.58 -15.64
N VAL A 257 -15.85 -1.53 -14.76
CA VAL A 257 -14.42 -1.63 -15.15
C VAL A 257 -13.78 -2.91 -14.63
N TYR A 258 -13.83 -3.13 -13.32
CA TYR A 258 -13.11 -4.26 -12.72
C TYR A 258 -13.74 -5.62 -13.02
N PHE A 259 -15.04 -5.69 -13.19
CA PHE A 259 -15.77 -6.93 -13.54
C PHE A 259 -16.25 -6.96 -14.99
N ALA A 260 -15.77 -6.05 -15.87
CA ALA A 260 -16.17 -6.02 -17.27
C ALA A 260 -15.81 -7.35 -18.00
N PRO A 261 -16.72 -7.91 -18.80
CA PRO A 261 -16.48 -9.14 -19.57
C PRO A 261 -15.27 -9.06 -20.50
N SER A 262 -14.97 -7.90 -21.04
CA SER A 262 -13.84 -7.65 -21.94
C SER A 262 -12.47 -7.92 -21.31
N THR A 263 -12.37 -7.87 -20.00
CA THR A 263 -11.12 -8.12 -19.27
C THR A 263 -11.01 -9.58 -18.77
N ASN A 264 -12.08 -10.37 -18.83
CA ASN A 264 -12.15 -11.68 -18.17
C ASN A 264 -11.26 -12.75 -18.83
N ALA A 265 -11.08 -12.74 -20.17
CA ALA A 265 -10.26 -13.75 -20.86
C ALA A 265 -8.78 -13.65 -20.47
N GLU A 266 -8.24 -12.46 -20.34
CA GLU A 266 -6.84 -12.24 -19.95
C GLU A 266 -6.64 -12.50 -18.45
N LYS A 267 -7.59 -12.11 -17.62
CA LYS A 267 -7.61 -12.43 -16.18
C LYS A 267 -7.63 -13.93 -15.94
N GLY A 268 -8.43 -14.69 -16.71
CA GLY A 268 -8.44 -16.15 -16.61
C GLY A 268 -7.08 -16.77 -16.89
N LYS A 269 -6.34 -16.31 -17.90
CA LYS A 269 -4.97 -16.74 -18.18
C LYS A 269 -4.01 -16.42 -17.04
N ALA A 270 -4.09 -15.19 -16.49
CA ALA A 270 -3.25 -14.77 -15.38
C ALA A 270 -3.50 -15.61 -14.13
N CYS A 271 -4.76 -15.86 -13.77
CA CYS A 271 -5.14 -16.73 -12.66
C CYS A 271 -4.60 -18.15 -12.87
N HIS A 272 -4.72 -18.71 -14.07
CA HIS A 272 -4.21 -20.03 -14.39
C HIS A 272 -2.68 -20.12 -14.25
N ILE A 273 -1.95 -19.09 -14.68
CA ILE A 273 -0.49 -19.04 -14.51
C ILE A 273 -0.11 -19.05 -13.02
N VAL A 274 -0.79 -18.23 -12.19
CA VAL A 274 -0.53 -18.18 -10.75
C VAL A 274 -0.82 -19.54 -10.10
N GLU A 275 -1.96 -20.14 -10.40
CA GLU A 275 -2.34 -21.46 -9.89
C GLU A 275 -1.35 -22.54 -10.32
N TYR A 276 -0.99 -22.58 -11.60
CA TYR A 276 -0.04 -23.56 -12.14
C TYR A 276 1.32 -23.46 -11.45
N LEU A 277 1.88 -22.25 -11.33
CA LEU A 277 3.18 -22.05 -10.67
C LEU A 277 3.12 -22.39 -9.19
N TYR A 278 2.05 -22.01 -8.48
CA TYR A 278 1.88 -22.35 -7.08
C TYR A 278 1.87 -23.88 -6.89
N ARG A 279 1.02 -24.61 -7.63
CA ARG A 279 0.92 -26.06 -7.56
C ARG A 279 2.23 -26.75 -7.97
N TYR A 280 2.92 -26.21 -8.97
CA TYR A 280 4.20 -26.73 -9.43
C TYR A 280 5.27 -26.66 -8.33
N PHE A 281 5.44 -25.50 -7.71
CA PHE A 281 6.47 -25.33 -6.68
C PHE A 281 6.09 -25.99 -5.34
N ILE A 282 4.81 -26.14 -5.03
CA ILE A 282 4.39 -26.94 -3.86
C ILE A 282 4.75 -28.43 -4.04
N LYS A 283 4.64 -28.97 -5.27
CA LYS A 283 4.99 -30.37 -5.57
C LYS A 283 6.50 -30.58 -5.69
N SER A 284 7.23 -29.59 -6.13
CA SER A 284 8.66 -29.66 -6.44
C SER A 284 9.41 -28.43 -5.89
N PRO A 285 9.51 -28.28 -4.56
CA PRO A 285 10.14 -27.11 -3.94
C PRO A 285 11.62 -26.94 -4.35
N GLU A 286 12.30 -28.05 -4.63
CA GLU A 286 13.71 -28.10 -5.07
C GLU A 286 13.95 -27.43 -6.43
N LYS A 287 12.90 -27.26 -7.22
CA LYS A 287 12.97 -26.55 -8.52
C LYS A 287 12.83 -25.05 -8.40
N MET A 288 12.56 -24.56 -7.20
CA MET A 288 12.56 -23.11 -6.94
C MET A 288 13.99 -22.59 -7.02
N PRO A 289 14.21 -21.37 -7.57
CA PRO A 289 15.54 -20.78 -7.57
C PRO A 289 16.11 -20.71 -6.14
N GLU A 290 17.38 -21.02 -5.98
CA GLU A 290 18.06 -21.19 -4.68
C GLU A 290 17.84 -20.00 -3.73
N LEU A 291 17.83 -18.79 -4.28
CA LEU A 291 17.52 -17.55 -3.55
C LEU A 291 16.17 -17.61 -2.78
N TYR A 292 15.19 -18.33 -3.30
CA TYR A 292 13.84 -18.44 -2.72
C TYR A 292 13.65 -19.69 -1.85
N ILE A 293 14.48 -20.72 -2.00
CA ILE A 293 14.44 -21.92 -1.15
C ILE A 293 14.74 -21.54 0.30
N GLY A 294 15.72 -20.67 0.53
CA GLY A 294 16.02 -20.13 1.84
C GLY A 294 14.81 -19.40 2.49
N CYS A 295 14.06 -18.62 1.71
CA CYS A 295 12.85 -17.94 2.21
C CYS A 295 11.76 -18.93 2.65
N LEU A 296 11.60 -20.08 1.99
CA LEU A 296 10.66 -21.14 2.39
C LEU A 296 11.05 -21.77 3.72
N LEU A 297 12.33 -22.00 3.96
CA LEU A 297 12.83 -22.60 5.21
C LEU A 297 12.58 -21.68 6.42
N TYR A 298 12.64 -20.35 6.24
CA TYR A 298 12.36 -19.38 7.31
C TYR A 298 10.86 -19.19 7.59
N THR A 299 9.98 -19.61 6.68
CA THR A 299 8.54 -19.36 6.76
C THR A 299 7.72 -20.63 6.98
N SER A 300 8.31 -21.81 6.86
CA SER A 300 7.68 -23.07 7.25
C SER A 300 7.76 -23.24 8.77
N PRO A 301 6.67 -23.64 9.44
CA PRO A 301 6.77 -24.02 10.84
C PRO A 301 7.81 -25.14 10.98
N SER A 302 8.71 -24.98 11.95
CA SER A 302 9.72 -25.99 12.25
C SER A 302 9.06 -27.36 12.43
N PRO A 303 9.70 -28.48 12.03
CA PRO A 303 9.20 -29.81 12.35
C PRO A 303 8.89 -30.00 13.86
N ARG A 304 9.52 -29.22 14.72
CA ARG A 304 9.23 -29.20 16.17
C ARG A 304 7.90 -28.52 16.53
N ASP A 305 7.41 -27.60 15.69
CA ASP A 305 6.14 -26.89 15.96
C ASP A 305 4.93 -27.75 15.50
N ARG A 306 5.13 -28.69 14.57
CA ARG A 306 4.09 -29.65 14.14
C ARG A 306 3.78 -30.72 15.20
N SER A 307 4.68 -30.97 16.15
CA SER A 307 4.50 -31.98 17.20
C SER A 307 3.75 -31.47 18.43
N ARG A 308 3.46 -30.15 18.53
CA ARG A 308 2.73 -29.55 19.65
C ARG A 308 1.23 -29.32 19.40
N SER A 309 0.71 -29.67 18.22
CA SER A 309 -0.72 -29.58 17.89
C SER A 309 -1.34 -30.97 17.67
N ARG A 310 -1.06 -31.91 18.60
CA ARG A 310 -1.81 -33.14 18.78
C ARG A 310 -2.21 -33.28 20.23
#